data_b981b958777c21a327af6e937b8b16eb
#
_entry.id   b981b958777c21a327af6e937b8b16eb
#
_cell.length_a   1.000
_cell.length_b   1.000
_cell.length_c   1.000
_cell.angle_alpha   90.00
_cell.angle_beta   90.00
_cell.angle_gamma   90.00
#
_symmetry.space_group_name_H-M   'P 1'
#
loop_
_entity.id
_entity.type
_entity.pdbx_description
1 polymer ?
#
loop_
_entity_poly.entity_id
_entity_poly.type
_entity_poly.pdbx_seq_one_letter_code
_entity_poly.pdbx_strand_id
1 'polypeptide(L)'
;ITKNAQLVDMNGLSGKGTGEMTNMLVHPYLGYIRPQGDPNAVPGQDYLLGKKPLITEPSEDTLVVGIFGGSFAEQFSDQGSAILKALLTEQPQFAGKNVEIFTAAVAGYKQPQQLLSLNYLLSMGQHFDMIVNIDGFNEVAGPAIENIPRNVNPDYPTGWYHLADRLPNMQVLSGIGEVAYKKQQRKKLSQWMLSSPVLSRSSVAQFLWKGLDGRAVTEIAASQLALKQIPATDEHNQELLGLEYSFDNEEELLGDLVGQWERSSLLMHELASAHDIAYVHLIQPNQYVAGSKRLSSDEQSIALGKDNPYERWVVKGYPILREAGRRLASKGVLMEDFTHVFANVTETVYKDDCCHINQFGNNIIGAAVAKVIQQSITSEAFAVYP
;
A
#
# COMPACT_ATOMS: atom_id res chain seq x y z
N ILE A 1 -38.02 -5.80 -15.54
CA ILE A 1 -36.80 -6.57 -15.80
C ILE A 1 -35.61 -5.71 -15.41
N THR A 2 -34.95 -6.15 -14.44
CA THR A 2 -34.07 -5.49 -13.47
C THR A 2 -32.86 -4.78 -14.07
N LYS A 3 -32.67 -3.53 -13.67
CA LYS A 3 -31.53 -2.64 -13.95
C LYS A 3 -30.24 -2.99 -13.20
N ASN A 4 -30.02 -4.25 -12.81
CA ASN A 4 -28.87 -4.67 -12.01
C ASN A 4 -28.18 -5.91 -12.60
N ALA A 5 -27.80 -5.85 -13.90
CA ALA A 5 -26.64 -6.63 -14.29
C ALA A 5 -25.42 -5.82 -13.86
N GLN A 6 -24.94 -6.07 -12.65
CA GLN A 6 -23.59 -5.68 -12.26
C GLN A 6 -22.64 -6.31 -13.29
N LEU A 7 -22.09 -5.48 -14.17
CA LEU A 7 -20.91 -5.83 -14.93
C LEU A 7 -19.90 -6.34 -13.92
N VAL A 8 -19.43 -7.54 -14.11
CA VAL A 8 -18.42 -8.17 -13.24
C VAL A 8 -17.33 -7.15 -13.05
N ASP A 9 -17.13 -6.73 -11.81
CA ASP A 9 -16.13 -5.76 -11.43
C ASP A 9 -14.77 -6.23 -11.97
N MET A 10 -14.24 -5.49 -12.94
CA MET A 10 -12.95 -5.80 -13.53
C MET A 10 -11.81 -5.63 -12.52
N ASN A 11 -12.07 -4.94 -11.38
CA ASN A 11 -11.15 -4.72 -10.28
C ASN A 11 -11.15 -5.91 -9.29
N GLY A 12 -12.18 -6.76 -9.28
CA GLY A 12 -12.26 -7.96 -8.43
C GLY A 12 -11.25 -9.07 -8.76
N LEU A 13 -10.35 -8.83 -9.71
CA LEU A 13 -9.28 -9.75 -10.10
C LEU A 13 -7.90 -9.40 -9.53
N SER A 14 -7.79 -8.39 -8.69
CA SER A 14 -6.60 -8.15 -7.89
C SER A 14 -6.43 -9.23 -6.79
N GLY A 15 -6.90 -10.43 -7.08
CA GLY A 15 -6.63 -11.59 -6.26
C GLY A 15 -5.14 -11.85 -6.21
N LYS A 16 -4.51 -11.44 -5.10
CA LYS A 16 -3.21 -11.90 -4.61
C LYS A 16 -1.96 -11.40 -5.36
N GLY A 17 -1.58 -10.19 -5.07
CA GLY A 17 -0.19 -9.71 -4.95
C GLY A 17 0.59 -9.40 -6.23
N THR A 18 0.47 -10.13 -7.31
CA THR A 18 1.34 -9.96 -8.50
C THR A 18 0.70 -9.18 -9.66
N GLY A 19 -0.61 -9.06 -9.66
CA GLY A 19 -1.35 -8.41 -10.75
C GLY A 19 -1.23 -6.89 -10.77
N GLU A 20 -1.03 -6.26 -9.63
CA GLU A 20 -0.92 -4.80 -9.52
C GLU A 20 0.44 -4.28 -9.97
N MET A 21 1.51 -5.02 -9.68
CA MET A 21 2.88 -4.60 -9.98
C MET A 21 3.18 -4.52 -11.47
N THR A 22 2.53 -5.32 -12.31
CA THR A 22 2.75 -5.32 -13.77
C THR A 22 2.27 -4.06 -14.48
N ASN A 23 1.50 -3.21 -13.81
CA ASN A 23 1.00 -1.95 -14.36
C ASN A 23 1.76 -0.71 -13.84
N MET A 24 2.71 -0.89 -12.91
CA MET A 24 3.52 0.21 -12.38
C MET A 24 4.55 0.69 -13.41
N LEU A 25 4.94 1.96 -13.33
CA LEU A 25 6.03 2.53 -14.09
C LEU A 25 7.31 2.56 -13.25
N VAL A 26 8.42 2.17 -13.83
CA VAL A 26 9.74 2.29 -13.19
C VAL A 26 10.06 3.76 -12.96
N HIS A 27 10.50 4.10 -11.76
CA HIS A 27 10.93 5.43 -11.37
C HIS A 27 12.37 5.38 -10.83
N PRO A 28 13.29 6.24 -11.30
CA PRO A 28 14.72 6.12 -11.00
C PRO A 28 15.09 6.28 -9.52
N TYR A 29 14.26 6.96 -8.73
CA TYR A 29 14.51 7.20 -7.30
C TYR A 29 13.58 6.41 -6.37
N LEU A 30 12.36 6.14 -6.81
CA LEU A 30 11.32 5.54 -5.95
C LEU A 30 11.10 4.05 -6.26
N GLY A 31 11.84 3.50 -7.23
CA GLY A 31 11.65 2.15 -7.73
C GLY A 31 10.49 2.09 -8.74
N TYR A 32 9.28 2.41 -8.32
CA TYR A 32 8.11 2.46 -9.21
C TYR A 32 7.06 3.46 -8.74
N ILE A 33 6.19 3.85 -9.65
CA ILE A 33 5.03 4.72 -9.41
C ILE A 33 3.82 4.21 -10.20
N ARG A 34 2.61 4.64 -9.84
CA ARG A 34 1.42 4.34 -10.63
C ARG A 34 1.43 5.08 -11.97
N PRO A 35 0.98 4.43 -13.08
CA PRO A 35 0.86 5.09 -14.37
C PRO A 35 -0.26 6.13 -14.36
N GLN A 36 -0.11 7.13 -15.21
CA GLN A 36 -1.12 8.16 -15.42
C GLN A 36 -2.45 7.54 -15.90
N GLY A 37 -3.56 7.86 -15.21
CA GLY A 37 -4.89 7.35 -15.54
C GLY A 37 -5.09 5.88 -15.18
N ASP A 38 -4.29 5.34 -14.25
CA ASP A 38 -4.57 4.05 -13.63
C ASP A 38 -5.94 4.12 -12.97
N PRO A 39 -6.88 3.21 -13.31
CA PRO A 39 -8.20 3.18 -12.68
C PRO A 39 -8.16 2.88 -11.18
N ASN A 40 -7.05 2.35 -10.69
CA ASN A 40 -6.82 2.07 -9.26
C ASN A 40 -6.07 3.21 -8.54
N ALA A 41 -5.72 4.30 -9.26
CA ALA A 41 -5.08 5.44 -8.62
C ALA A 41 -6.05 6.13 -7.67
N VAL A 42 -5.60 6.38 -6.47
CA VAL A 42 -6.33 7.13 -5.45
C VAL A 42 -6.33 8.62 -5.83
N PRO A 43 -7.40 9.37 -5.60
CA PRO A 43 -7.40 10.81 -5.77
C PRO A 43 -6.21 11.45 -5.01
N GLY A 44 -5.45 12.27 -5.71
CA GLY A 44 -4.26 12.91 -5.15
C GLY A 44 -2.91 12.26 -5.54
N GLN A 45 -2.85 11.02 -6.01
CA GLN A 45 -1.62 10.39 -6.50
C GLN A 45 -1.10 10.95 -7.84
N ASP A 46 -1.87 11.79 -8.49
CA ASP A 46 -1.50 12.42 -9.77
C ASP A 46 -0.26 13.33 -9.68
N TYR A 47 0.18 13.67 -8.47
CA TYR A 47 1.37 14.50 -8.23
C TYR A 47 2.67 13.88 -8.75
N LEU A 48 2.86 12.58 -8.54
CA LEU A 48 4.06 11.86 -8.98
C LEU A 48 4.18 11.79 -10.51
N LEU A 49 3.13 12.16 -11.23
CA LEU A 49 3.03 12.11 -12.70
C LEU A 49 2.89 13.48 -13.36
N GLY A 50 2.97 14.57 -12.58
CA GLY A 50 2.92 15.94 -13.11
C GLY A 50 1.55 16.40 -13.59
N LYS A 51 0.45 15.73 -13.25
CA LYS A 51 -0.91 16.16 -13.59
C LYS A 51 -1.46 17.24 -12.69
N LYS A 52 -1.08 17.24 -11.43
CA LYS A 52 -1.40 18.27 -10.45
C LYS A 52 -0.12 18.99 -10.11
N PRO A 53 -0.09 20.30 -10.07
CA PRO A 53 1.09 21.01 -9.58
C PRO A 53 1.35 20.61 -8.13
N LEU A 54 2.62 20.52 -7.76
CA LEU A 54 3.02 20.42 -6.36
C LEU A 54 2.54 21.68 -5.62
N ILE A 55 2.23 21.51 -4.34
CA ILE A 55 1.95 22.63 -3.45
C ILE A 55 3.31 23.15 -2.96
N THR A 56 3.79 24.23 -3.55
CA THR A 56 5.15 24.74 -3.30
C THR A 56 5.19 25.87 -2.29
N GLU A 57 4.06 26.52 -2.04
CA GLU A 57 3.96 27.66 -1.13
C GLU A 57 3.06 27.28 0.05
N PRO A 58 3.50 27.51 1.30
CA PRO A 58 2.64 27.38 2.46
C PRO A 58 1.48 28.38 2.39
N SER A 59 0.33 28.01 2.92
CA SER A 59 -0.85 28.87 2.97
C SER A 59 -1.44 28.86 4.39
N GLU A 60 -1.72 30.05 4.93
CA GLU A 60 -2.38 30.16 6.23
C GLU A 60 -3.78 29.51 6.25
N ASP A 61 -4.46 29.49 5.09
CA ASP A 61 -5.81 28.96 4.93
C ASP A 61 -5.85 27.46 4.61
N THR A 62 -4.71 26.81 4.43
CA THR A 62 -4.64 25.39 4.05
C THR A 62 -3.73 24.61 4.97
N LEU A 63 -4.17 23.42 5.37
CA LEU A 63 -3.38 22.41 6.07
C LEU A 63 -3.08 21.25 5.09
N VAL A 64 -1.83 21.08 4.71
CA VAL A 64 -1.39 20.03 3.77
C VAL A 64 -0.93 18.80 4.55
N VAL A 65 -1.67 17.72 4.46
CA VAL A 65 -1.37 16.46 5.15
C VAL A 65 -0.91 15.39 4.14
N GLY A 66 0.35 15.00 4.21
CA GLY A 66 0.92 13.92 3.41
C GLY A 66 0.64 12.55 4.02
N ILE A 67 0.05 11.62 3.24
CA ILE A 67 -0.15 10.23 3.65
C ILE A 67 0.89 9.36 2.95
N PHE A 68 1.74 8.69 3.74
CA PHE A 68 2.82 7.83 3.28
C PHE A 68 2.57 6.37 3.72
N GLY A 69 3.12 5.42 2.99
CA GLY A 69 3.03 3.99 3.28
C GLY A 69 2.78 3.12 2.05
N GLY A 70 2.32 1.89 2.29
CA GLY A 70 1.95 0.92 1.27
C GLY A 70 0.46 0.97 0.88
N SER A 71 -0.07 -0.16 0.39
CA SER A 71 -1.48 -0.26 -0.05
C SER A 71 -2.50 0.02 1.04
N PHE A 72 -2.17 -0.26 2.31
CA PHE A 72 -3.03 0.07 3.44
C PHE A 72 -3.20 1.60 3.56
N ALA A 73 -2.10 2.35 3.55
CA ALA A 73 -2.10 3.81 3.60
C ALA A 73 -2.74 4.44 2.35
N GLU A 74 -2.52 3.84 1.18
CA GLU A 74 -3.14 4.25 -0.08
C GLU A 74 -4.67 4.15 0.00
N GLN A 75 -5.21 3.01 0.49
CA GLN A 75 -6.64 2.83 0.67
C GLN A 75 -7.21 3.72 1.78
N PHE A 76 -6.46 3.93 2.86
CA PHE A 76 -6.82 4.88 3.90
C PHE A 76 -6.94 6.30 3.32
N SER A 77 -6.01 6.71 2.48
CA SER A 77 -6.06 8.02 1.82
C SER A 77 -7.33 8.21 0.97
N ASP A 78 -7.79 7.15 0.29
CA ASP A 78 -9.04 7.15 -0.49
C ASP A 78 -10.29 7.13 0.40
N GLN A 79 -10.32 6.21 1.37
CA GLN A 79 -11.54 5.84 2.08
C GLN A 79 -11.67 6.47 3.47
N GLY A 80 -10.55 6.73 4.17
CA GLY A 80 -10.53 7.25 5.54
C GLY A 80 -10.24 8.74 5.65
N SER A 81 -9.69 9.34 4.60
CA SER A 81 -9.27 10.75 4.64
C SER A 81 -10.42 11.74 4.85
N ALA A 82 -11.63 11.42 4.38
CA ALA A 82 -12.80 12.28 4.57
C ALA A 82 -13.14 12.48 6.06
N ILE A 83 -13.08 11.40 6.86
CA ILE A 83 -13.29 11.46 8.32
C ILE A 83 -12.14 12.22 8.98
N LEU A 84 -10.89 11.94 8.57
CA LEU A 84 -9.72 12.66 9.07
C LEU A 84 -9.87 14.17 8.83
N LYS A 85 -10.20 14.60 7.61
CA LYS A 85 -10.42 16.01 7.26
C LYS A 85 -11.49 16.67 8.13
N ALA A 86 -12.65 16.01 8.25
CA ALA A 86 -13.76 16.55 9.04
C ALA A 86 -13.34 16.76 10.51
N LEU A 87 -12.69 15.77 11.12
CA LEU A 87 -12.27 15.85 12.52
C LEU A 87 -11.10 16.82 12.74
N LEU A 88 -10.20 17.01 11.77
CA LEU A 88 -9.16 18.02 11.86
C LEU A 88 -9.73 19.44 11.79
N THR A 89 -10.70 19.69 10.90
CA THR A 89 -11.34 21.02 10.80
C THR A 89 -12.16 21.42 12.02
N GLU A 90 -12.60 20.45 12.84
CA GLU A 90 -13.26 20.69 14.13
C GLU A 90 -12.27 21.09 15.23
N GLN A 91 -10.97 20.90 15.06
CA GLN A 91 -9.95 21.29 16.03
C GLN A 91 -9.76 22.81 16.02
N PRO A 92 -9.72 23.49 17.19
CA PRO A 92 -9.60 24.94 17.26
C PRO A 92 -8.41 25.53 16.48
N GLN A 93 -7.27 24.84 16.48
CA GLN A 93 -6.04 25.30 15.80
C GLN A 93 -6.10 25.16 14.26
N PHE A 94 -7.02 24.34 13.74
CA PHE A 94 -7.25 24.17 12.31
C PHE A 94 -8.61 24.72 11.86
N ALA A 95 -9.34 25.37 12.77
CA ALA A 95 -10.65 25.94 12.48
C ALA A 95 -10.56 26.94 11.32
N GLY A 96 -11.36 26.74 10.30
CA GLY A 96 -11.39 27.59 9.09
C GLY A 96 -10.35 27.22 8.03
N LYS A 97 -9.39 26.34 8.31
CA LYS A 97 -8.45 25.86 7.29
C LYS A 97 -9.09 24.83 6.37
N ASN A 98 -8.72 24.87 5.09
CA ASN A 98 -8.97 23.80 4.15
C ASN A 98 -7.94 22.69 4.37
N VAL A 99 -8.37 21.46 4.67
CA VAL A 99 -7.44 20.33 4.81
C VAL A 99 -7.26 19.65 3.45
N GLU A 100 -6.04 19.68 2.91
CA GLU A 100 -5.67 19.01 1.67
C GLU A 100 -4.87 17.74 1.96
N ILE A 101 -5.35 16.60 1.45
CA ILE A 101 -4.64 15.33 1.56
C ILE A 101 -3.78 15.12 0.32
N PHE A 102 -2.49 14.92 0.55
CA PHE A 102 -1.53 14.53 -0.47
C PHE A 102 -1.17 13.04 -0.29
N THR A 103 -1.49 12.22 -1.29
CA THR A 103 -1.25 10.78 -1.22
C THR A 103 0.10 10.42 -1.81
N ALA A 104 1.10 10.16 -0.97
CA ALA A 104 2.41 9.63 -1.34
C ALA A 104 2.52 8.11 -1.09
N ALA A 105 1.45 7.48 -0.61
CA ALA A 105 1.38 6.04 -0.42
C ALA A 105 1.15 5.33 -1.75
N VAL A 106 1.84 4.20 -1.97
CA VAL A 106 1.70 3.38 -3.18
C VAL A 106 1.72 1.90 -2.79
N ALA A 107 0.83 1.10 -3.37
CA ALA A 107 0.76 -0.34 -3.11
C ALA A 107 2.13 -1.01 -3.23
N GLY A 108 2.48 -1.83 -2.22
CA GLY A 108 3.76 -2.52 -2.16
C GLY A 108 4.93 -1.70 -1.62
N TYR A 109 4.79 -0.39 -1.42
CA TYR A 109 5.85 0.41 -0.78
C TYR A 109 6.14 -0.09 0.63
N LYS A 110 7.41 -0.13 0.95
CA LYS A 110 7.99 -0.40 2.26
C LYS A 110 9.16 0.54 2.50
N GLN A 111 9.69 0.59 3.72
CA GLN A 111 10.94 1.31 3.93
C GLN A 111 12.10 0.65 3.16
N PRO A 112 13.01 1.47 2.59
CA PRO A 112 13.13 2.93 2.72
C PRO A 112 12.35 3.76 1.67
N GLN A 113 11.40 3.18 0.91
CA GLN A 113 10.70 3.91 -0.17
C GLN A 113 9.91 5.11 0.34
N GLN A 114 9.30 5.04 1.54
CA GLN A 114 8.60 6.18 2.14
C GLN A 114 9.56 7.34 2.44
N LEU A 115 10.74 7.04 3.03
CA LEU A 115 11.79 8.02 3.27
C LEU A 115 12.28 8.65 1.96
N LEU A 116 12.55 7.82 0.94
CA LEU A 116 13.00 8.30 -0.37
C LEU A 116 11.93 9.16 -1.05
N SER A 117 10.65 8.79 -0.91
CA SER A 117 9.52 9.57 -1.42
C SER A 117 9.42 10.94 -0.74
N LEU A 118 9.57 10.99 0.57
CA LEU A 118 9.58 12.25 1.32
C LEU A 118 10.72 13.16 0.86
N ASN A 119 11.93 12.61 0.83
CA ASN A 119 13.10 13.38 0.38
C ASN A 119 12.96 13.87 -1.07
N TYR A 120 12.44 13.03 -1.97
CA TYR A 120 12.19 13.40 -3.36
C TYR A 120 11.16 14.53 -3.47
N LEU A 121 10.02 14.41 -2.79
CA LEU A 121 8.95 15.42 -2.82
C LEU A 121 9.40 16.75 -2.26
N LEU A 122 10.10 16.76 -1.13
CA LEU A 122 10.68 17.98 -0.55
C LEU A 122 11.71 18.62 -1.49
N SER A 123 12.56 17.81 -2.14
CA SER A 123 13.53 18.29 -3.13
C SER A 123 12.88 18.90 -4.36
N MET A 124 11.64 18.47 -4.70
CA MET A 124 10.84 19.04 -5.78
C MET A 124 10.02 20.27 -5.33
N GLY A 125 10.14 20.68 -4.07
CA GLY A 125 9.47 21.84 -3.50
C GLY A 125 8.06 21.56 -2.96
N GLN A 126 7.65 20.28 -2.79
CA GLN A 126 6.36 19.98 -2.15
C GLN A 126 6.37 20.42 -0.70
N HIS A 127 5.39 21.24 -0.32
CA HIS A 127 5.15 21.65 1.05
C HIS A 127 4.22 20.64 1.76
N PHE A 128 4.53 20.36 3.02
CA PHE A 128 3.67 19.64 3.96
C PHE A 128 3.65 20.39 5.29
N ASP A 129 2.49 20.46 5.93
CA ASP A 129 2.37 20.86 7.33
C ASP A 129 2.47 19.63 8.25
N MET A 130 2.02 18.49 7.75
CA MET A 130 1.99 17.24 8.51
C MET A 130 2.21 16.03 7.61
N ILE A 131 2.84 15.00 8.15
CA ILE A 131 3.01 13.69 7.54
C ILE A 131 2.43 12.64 8.46
N VAL A 132 1.59 11.76 7.89
CA VAL A 132 1.09 10.54 8.51
C VAL A 132 1.64 9.36 7.73
N ASN A 133 2.59 8.62 8.32
CA ASN A 133 3.13 7.38 7.76
C ASN A 133 2.44 6.18 8.38
N ILE A 134 1.86 5.29 7.56
CA ILE A 134 1.14 4.10 8.02
C ILE A 134 1.71 2.88 7.32
N ASP A 135 2.43 2.03 8.05
CA ASP A 135 3.12 0.88 7.49
C ASP A 135 3.28 -0.27 8.52
N GLY A 136 4.15 -1.24 8.23
CA GLY A 136 4.50 -2.36 9.10
C GLY A 136 4.32 -3.72 8.45
N PHE A 137 3.24 -3.96 7.69
CA PHE A 137 3.01 -5.25 7.05
C PHE A 137 4.00 -5.51 5.92
N ASN A 138 4.18 -4.54 5.02
CA ASN A 138 5.07 -4.71 3.88
C ASN A 138 6.53 -4.88 4.29
N GLU A 139 6.93 -4.31 5.40
CA GLU A 139 8.27 -4.40 5.96
C GLU A 139 8.63 -5.82 6.36
N VAL A 140 7.71 -6.53 7.03
CA VAL A 140 7.99 -7.87 7.56
C VAL A 140 7.58 -9.00 6.59
N ALA A 141 6.54 -8.81 5.78
CA ALA A 141 6.02 -9.83 4.90
C ALA A 141 6.48 -9.69 3.44
N GLY A 142 6.60 -8.47 2.94
CA GLY A 142 6.91 -8.20 1.53
C GLY A 142 8.24 -8.82 1.07
N PRO A 143 9.38 -8.52 1.72
CA PRO A 143 10.68 -9.08 1.33
C PRO A 143 10.71 -10.60 1.38
N ALA A 144 10.16 -11.18 2.43
CA ALA A 144 10.17 -12.62 2.64
C ALA A 144 9.34 -13.42 1.62
N ILE A 145 8.29 -12.81 1.08
CA ILE A 145 7.36 -13.48 0.15
C ILE A 145 7.66 -13.12 -1.30
N GLU A 146 8.10 -11.90 -1.57
CA GLU A 146 8.28 -11.41 -2.93
C GLU A 146 9.74 -11.36 -3.37
N ASN A 147 10.67 -10.88 -2.53
CA ASN A 147 12.06 -10.68 -2.90
C ASN A 147 12.91 -11.97 -2.74
N ILE A 148 12.98 -12.50 -1.53
CA ILE A 148 13.85 -13.63 -1.17
C ILE A 148 13.61 -14.88 -2.03
N PRO A 149 12.36 -15.33 -2.29
CA PRO A 149 12.13 -16.49 -3.13
C PRO A 149 12.61 -16.34 -4.58
N ARG A 150 12.98 -15.13 -4.98
CA ARG A 150 13.48 -14.78 -6.32
C ARG A 150 14.91 -14.30 -6.31
N ASN A 151 15.59 -14.52 -5.19
CA ASN A 151 16.98 -14.09 -4.97
C ASN A 151 17.19 -12.58 -5.16
N VAL A 152 16.14 -11.77 -4.98
CA VAL A 152 16.20 -10.32 -4.99
C VAL A 152 16.55 -9.84 -3.58
N ASN A 153 17.47 -8.89 -3.49
CA ASN A 153 17.86 -8.29 -2.22
C ASN A 153 16.62 -7.79 -1.46
N PRO A 154 16.45 -8.13 -0.17
CA PRO A 154 15.27 -7.76 0.62
C PRO A 154 15.07 -6.25 0.78
N ASP A 155 16.11 -5.43 0.61
CA ASP A 155 16.02 -3.98 0.66
C ASP A 155 15.42 -3.36 -0.62
N TYR A 156 15.42 -4.11 -1.72
CA TYR A 156 14.85 -3.63 -2.98
C TYR A 156 13.32 -3.51 -2.89
N PRO A 157 12.71 -2.65 -3.73
CA PRO A 157 11.27 -2.51 -3.79
C PRO A 157 10.56 -3.86 -3.94
N THR A 158 9.46 -4.06 -3.25
CA THR A 158 8.64 -5.26 -3.39
C THR A 158 8.19 -5.43 -4.84
N GLY A 159 8.39 -6.62 -5.41
CA GLY A 159 8.03 -6.90 -6.80
C GLY A 159 8.94 -6.24 -7.86
N TRP A 160 10.08 -5.70 -7.47
CA TRP A 160 11.05 -5.04 -8.36
C TRP A 160 11.38 -5.85 -9.61
N TYR A 161 11.58 -7.16 -9.49
CA TYR A 161 11.91 -8.06 -10.59
C TYR A 161 10.83 -8.12 -11.69
N HIS A 162 9.58 -7.74 -11.40
CA HIS A 162 8.51 -7.65 -12.40
C HIS A 162 8.60 -6.41 -13.30
N LEU A 163 9.36 -5.42 -12.87
CA LEU A 163 9.43 -4.10 -13.50
C LEU A 163 10.68 -3.92 -14.35
N ALA A 164 11.70 -4.73 -14.10
CA ALA A 164 12.97 -4.59 -14.81
C ALA A 164 12.86 -5.11 -16.25
N ASP A 165 13.25 -4.28 -17.23
CA ASP A 165 13.25 -4.61 -18.65
C ASP A 165 14.28 -5.69 -19.02
N ARG A 166 15.23 -5.96 -18.13
CA ARG A 166 16.37 -6.86 -18.34
C ARG A 166 16.38 -8.00 -17.33
N LEU A 167 15.38 -8.86 -17.36
CA LEU A 167 15.39 -10.07 -16.56
C LEU A 167 16.40 -11.06 -17.15
N PRO A 168 17.34 -11.60 -16.36
CA PRO A 168 18.31 -12.61 -16.84
C PRO A 168 17.60 -13.91 -17.24
N ASN A 169 16.40 -14.17 -16.70
CA ASN A 169 15.61 -15.36 -17.01
C ASN A 169 14.54 -15.04 -18.07
N MET A 170 14.81 -15.46 -19.32
CA MET A 170 13.88 -15.31 -20.44
C MET A 170 12.52 -16.00 -20.23
N GLN A 171 12.45 -17.04 -19.38
CA GLN A 171 11.18 -17.69 -19.05
C GLN A 171 10.30 -16.78 -18.19
N VAL A 172 10.90 -16.09 -17.22
CA VAL A 172 10.19 -15.10 -16.39
C VAL A 172 9.68 -13.95 -17.25
N LEU A 173 10.51 -13.40 -18.12
CA LEU A 173 10.13 -12.31 -19.05
C LEU A 173 8.98 -12.75 -19.97
N SER A 174 9.08 -13.95 -20.55
CA SER A 174 8.04 -14.54 -21.39
C SER A 174 6.74 -14.74 -20.61
N GLY A 175 6.82 -15.24 -19.37
CA GLY A 175 5.65 -15.41 -18.49
C GLY A 175 4.96 -14.10 -18.13
N ILE A 176 5.73 -13.05 -17.82
CA ILE A 176 5.21 -11.70 -17.60
C ILE A 176 4.51 -11.18 -18.86
N GLY A 177 5.14 -11.32 -20.02
CA GLY A 177 4.59 -10.94 -21.32
C GLY A 177 3.26 -11.66 -21.63
N GLU A 178 3.18 -12.95 -21.33
CA GLU A 178 1.96 -13.74 -21.49
C GLU A 178 0.82 -13.25 -20.61
N VAL A 179 1.08 -13.01 -19.33
CA VAL A 179 0.09 -12.47 -18.39
C VAL A 179 -0.40 -11.09 -18.86
N ALA A 180 0.53 -10.20 -19.23
CA ALA A 180 0.20 -8.87 -19.73
C ALA A 180 -0.65 -8.93 -21.02
N TYR A 181 -0.28 -9.79 -21.95
CA TYR A 181 -1.02 -10.01 -23.19
C TYR A 181 -2.45 -10.50 -22.93
N LYS A 182 -2.63 -11.52 -22.10
CA LYS A 182 -3.96 -12.06 -21.75
C LYS A 182 -4.84 -11.00 -21.08
N LYS A 183 -4.30 -10.20 -20.16
CA LYS A 183 -5.00 -9.06 -19.55
C LYS A 183 -5.43 -8.04 -20.59
N GLN A 184 -4.54 -7.68 -21.51
CA GLN A 184 -4.85 -6.74 -22.59
C GLN A 184 -5.96 -7.25 -23.52
N GLN A 185 -5.92 -8.54 -23.89
CA GLN A 185 -6.97 -9.15 -24.71
C GLN A 185 -8.31 -9.13 -23.99
N ARG A 186 -8.37 -9.50 -22.72
CA ARG A 186 -9.57 -9.41 -21.90
C ARG A 186 -10.11 -7.98 -21.86
N LYS A 187 -9.25 -6.98 -21.63
CA LYS A 187 -9.64 -5.57 -21.60
C LYS A 187 -10.22 -5.10 -22.94
N LYS A 188 -9.59 -5.44 -24.07
CA LYS A 188 -10.09 -5.11 -25.40
C LYS A 188 -11.46 -5.72 -25.66
N LEU A 189 -11.66 -6.98 -25.31
CA LEU A 189 -12.93 -7.67 -25.49
C LEU A 189 -14.03 -7.08 -24.57
N SER A 190 -13.70 -6.71 -23.32
CA SER A 190 -14.60 -6.00 -22.42
C SER A 190 -15.02 -4.65 -22.99
N GLN A 191 -14.07 -3.88 -23.48
CA GLN A 191 -14.34 -2.57 -24.08
C GLN A 191 -15.24 -2.69 -25.31
N TRP A 192 -15.00 -3.69 -26.17
CA TRP A 192 -15.83 -3.96 -27.33
C TRP A 192 -17.28 -4.33 -26.95
N MET A 193 -17.44 -5.23 -25.96
CA MET A 193 -18.74 -5.62 -25.44
C MET A 193 -19.53 -4.43 -24.88
N LEU A 194 -18.86 -3.55 -24.12
CA LEU A 194 -19.45 -2.37 -23.50
C LEU A 194 -19.77 -1.25 -24.48
N SER A 195 -18.94 -1.07 -25.50
CA SER A 195 -19.13 -0.01 -26.50
C SER A 195 -20.27 -0.29 -27.49
N SER A 196 -20.73 -1.56 -27.58
CA SER A 196 -21.84 -1.93 -28.46
C SER A 196 -23.18 -1.80 -27.74
N PRO A 197 -24.07 -0.87 -28.16
CA PRO A 197 -25.39 -0.70 -27.54
C PRO A 197 -26.31 -1.93 -27.66
N VAL A 198 -26.07 -2.79 -28.66
CA VAL A 198 -26.83 -4.02 -28.88
C VAL A 198 -26.33 -5.13 -27.95
N LEU A 199 -25.00 -5.35 -27.89
CA LEU A 199 -24.43 -6.41 -27.09
C LEU A 199 -24.58 -6.13 -25.58
N SER A 200 -24.37 -4.90 -25.16
CA SER A 200 -24.49 -4.49 -23.77
C SER A 200 -25.90 -4.60 -23.19
N ARG A 201 -26.95 -4.63 -24.04
CA ARG A 201 -28.36 -4.78 -23.63
C ARG A 201 -28.91 -6.19 -23.84
N SER A 202 -28.22 -7.05 -24.54
CA SER A 202 -28.66 -8.42 -24.83
C SER A 202 -28.32 -9.38 -23.67
N SER A 203 -29.35 -9.96 -23.04
CA SER A 203 -29.17 -10.96 -21.97
C SER A 203 -28.39 -12.20 -22.44
N VAL A 204 -28.57 -12.62 -23.71
CA VAL A 204 -27.83 -13.73 -24.31
C VAL A 204 -26.36 -13.37 -24.47
N ALA A 205 -26.07 -12.18 -24.98
CA ALA A 205 -24.68 -11.70 -25.12
C ALA A 205 -24.01 -11.57 -23.77
N GLN A 206 -24.69 -11.05 -22.76
CA GLN A 206 -24.19 -10.96 -21.36
C GLN A 206 -23.91 -12.35 -20.76
N PHE A 207 -24.78 -13.33 -21.00
CA PHE A 207 -24.57 -14.70 -20.53
C PHE A 207 -23.33 -15.34 -21.18
N LEU A 208 -23.21 -15.24 -22.50
CA LEU A 208 -22.04 -15.73 -23.25
C LEU A 208 -20.76 -14.99 -22.81
N TRP A 209 -20.85 -13.68 -22.64
CA TRP A 209 -19.75 -12.87 -22.12
C TRP A 209 -19.27 -13.35 -20.77
N LYS A 210 -20.16 -13.58 -19.81
CA LYS A 210 -19.79 -14.09 -18.47
C LYS A 210 -19.02 -15.40 -18.54
N GLY A 211 -19.37 -16.29 -19.46
CA GLY A 211 -18.65 -17.54 -19.68
C GLY A 211 -17.24 -17.32 -20.26
N LEU A 212 -17.11 -16.43 -21.25
CA LEU A 212 -15.82 -16.10 -21.88
C LEU A 212 -14.90 -15.35 -20.90
N ASP A 213 -15.44 -14.40 -20.17
CA ASP A 213 -14.71 -13.63 -19.17
C ASP A 213 -14.21 -14.53 -18.03
N GLY A 214 -15.06 -15.43 -17.53
CA GLY A 214 -14.67 -16.41 -16.52
C GLY A 214 -13.51 -17.32 -16.98
N ARG A 215 -13.51 -17.77 -18.26
CA ARG A 215 -12.39 -18.51 -18.82
C ARG A 215 -11.10 -17.67 -18.87
N ALA A 216 -11.20 -16.44 -19.38
CA ALA A 216 -10.06 -15.53 -19.44
C ALA A 216 -9.45 -15.27 -18.06
N VAL A 217 -10.29 -15.11 -17.04
CA VAL A 217 -9.87 -14.98 -15.64
C VAL A 217 -9.07 -16.20 -15.18
N THR A 218 -9.61 -17.39 -15.40
CA THR A 218 -8.96 -18.66 -15.04
C THR A 218 -7.60 -18.83 -15.74
N GLU A 219 -7.55 -18.48 -17.03
CA GLU A 219 -6.31 -18.54 -17.82
C GLU A 219 -5.26 -17.54 -17.33
N ILE A 220 -5.66 -16.34 -16.98
CA ILE A 220 -4.77 -15.33 -16.40
C ILE A 220 -4.23 -15.83 -15.05
N ALA A 221 -5.09 -16.34 -14.18
CA ALA A 221 -4.69 -16.90 -12.88
C ALA A 221 -3.71 -18.06 -13.03
N ALA A 222 -3.96 -18.97 -13.98
CA ALA A 222 -3.07 -20.08 -14.27
C ALA A 222 -1.69 -19.62 -14.75
N SER A 223 -1.63 -18.61 -15.64
CA SER A 223 -0.34 -18.05 -16.11
C SER A 223 0.39 -17.31 -14.98
N GLN A 224 -0.32 -16.63 -14.09
CA GLN A 224 0.28 -16.00 -12.91
C GLN A 224 0.86 -17.04 -11.92
N LEU A 225 0.13 -18.16 -11.74
CA LEU A 225 0.64 -19.26 -10.90
C LEU A 225 1.87 -19.92 -11.53
N ALA A 226 1.86 -20.17 -12.84
CA ALA A 226 3.00 -20.70 -13.56
C ALA A 226 4.23 -19.79 -13.44
N LEU A 227 4.03 -18.47 -13.56
CA LEU A 227 5.10 -17.48 -13.38
C LEU A 227 5.73 -17.56 -11.98
N LYS A 228 4.94 -17.77 -10.94
CA LYS A 228 5.43 -17.94 -9.57
C LYS A 228 6.26 -19.22 -9.35
N GLN A 229 6.07 -20.21 -10.20
CA GLN A 229 6.77 -21.50 -10.11
C GLN A 229 8.09 -21.52 -10.91
N ILE A 230 8.40 -20.44 -11.66
CA ILE A 230 9.68 -20.36 -12.37
C ILE A 230 10.80 -20.24 -11.33
N PRO A 231 11.80 -21.14 -11.34
CA PRO A 231 12.92 -21.05 -10.40
C PRO A 231 13.67 -19.73 -10.49
N ALA A 232 14.24 -19.29 -9.38
CA ALA A 232 15.20 -18.17 -9.39
C ALA A 232 16.39 -18.51 -10.32
N THR A 233 16.98 -17.51 -10.91
CA THR A 233 18.20 -17.71 -11.73
C THR A 233 19.37 -18.08 -10.82
N ASP A 234 20.21 -19.01 -11.27
CA ASP A 234 21.44 -19.39 -10.55
C ASP A 234 22.51 -18.28 -10.61
N GLU A 235 22.40 -17.36 -11.56
CA GLU A 235 23.32 -16.23 -11.71
C GLU A 235 22.76 -15.00 -10.97
N HIS A 236 23.53 -14.53 -9.98
CA HIS A 236 23.24 -13.30 -9.28
C HIS A 236 23.58 -12.09 -10.16
N ASN A 237 22.56 -11.36 -10.59
CA ASN A 237 22.71 -10.12 -11.34
C ASN A 237 22.51 -8.92 -10.42
N GLN A 238 23.61 -8.28 -10.01
CA GLN A 238 23.58 -7.18 -9.04
C GLN A 238 22.77 -5.97 -9.53
N GLU A 239 22.70 -5.73 -10.85
CA GLU A 239 21.90 -4.63 -11.39
C GLU A 239 20.40 -4.84 -11.18
N LEU A 240 19.95 -6.11 -11.23
CA LEU A 240 18.56 -6.48 -11.09
C LEU A 240 18.20 -6.94 -9.67
N LEU A 241 19.06 -7.79 -9.10
CA LEU A 241 18.77 -8.49 -7.85
C LEU A 241 19.32 -7.78 -6.61
N GLY A 242 20.24 -6.83 -6.80
CA GLY A 242 20.95 -6.15 -5.74
C GLY A 242 22.20 -6.89 -5.27
N LEU A 243 22.80 -6.40 -4.19
CA LEU A 243 23.94 -7.06 -3.59
C LEU A 243 23.51 -8.41 -3.00
N GLU A 244 24.46 -9.35 -2.99
CA GLU A 244 24.28 -10.62 -2.30
C GLU A 244 23.97 -10.38 -0.81
N TYR A 245 23.10 -11.20 -0.26
CA TYR A 245 22.70 -11.17 1.13
C TYR A 245 22.68 -12.59 1.68
N SER A 246 22.85 -12.68 3.00
CA SER A 246 22.81 -13.96 3.70
C SER A 246 22.25 -13.70 5.10
N PHE A 247 21.35 -14.55 5.54
CA PHE A 247 20.80 -14.57 6.89
C PHE A 247 20.84 -15.99 7.40
N ASP A 248 21.31 -16.17 8.64
CA ASP A 248 21.40 -17.50 9.25
C ASP A 248 20.02 -18.09 9.54
N ASN A 249 19.05 -17.22 9.81
CA ASN A 249 17.68 -17.62 10.15
C ASN A 249 16.68 -16.45 9.94
N GLU A 250 15.38 -16.76 10.14
CA GLU A 250 14.29 -15.77 9.97
C GLU A 250 14.30 -14.65 11.00
N GLU A 251 14.83 -14.91 12.20
CA GLU A 251 14.90 -13.90 13.27
C GLU A 251 15.92 -12.82 12.91
N GLU A 252 17.06 -13.22 12.37
CA GLU A 252 18.07 -12.29 11.84
C GLU A 252 17.53 -11.46 10.69
N LEU A 253 16.87 -12.09 9.71
CA LEU A 253 16.21 -11.40 8.61
C LEU A 253 15.19 -10.36 9.13
N LEU A 254 14.28 -10.77 10.01
CA LEU A 254 13.28 -9.86 10.58
C LEU A 254 13.93 -8.74 11.41
N GLY A 255 15.00 -9.05 12.12
CA GLY A 255 15.79 -8.06 12.87
C GLY A 255 16.38 -6.99 11.96
N ASP A 256 16.93 -7.39 10.82
CA ASP A 256 17.51 -6.46 9.84
C ASP A 256 16.43 -5.60 9.16
N LEU A 257 15.35 -6.22 8.69
CA LEU A 257 14.21 -5.53 8.06
C LEU A 257 13.58 -4.50 9.00
N VAL A 258 13.33 -4.88 10.26
CA VAL A 258 12.77 -3.97 11.26
C VAL A 258 13.79 -2.91 11.67
N GLY A 259 15.07 -3.25 11.71
CA GLY A 259 16.16 -2.29 11.92
C GLY A 259 16.22 -1.22 10.84
N GLN A 260 16.04 -1.61 9.56
CA GLN A 260 15.92 -0.66 8.44
C GLN A 260 14.68 0.23 8.58
N TRP A 261 13.53 -0.36 8.93
CA TRP A 261 12.30 0.38 9.19
C TRP A 261 12.47 1.42 10.32
N GLU A 262 13.09 1.03 11.44
CA GLU A 262 13.37 1.93 12.58
C GLU A 262 14.29 3.09 12.17
N ARG A 263 15.40 2.80 11.47
CA ARG A 263 16.32 3.84 10.98
C ARG A 263 15.64 4.79 9.99
N SER A 264 14.85 4.24 9.06
CA SER A 264 14.15 5.06 8.07
C SER A 264 13.08 5.96 8.70
N SER A 265 12.33 5.46 9.68
CA SER A 265 11.36 6.28 10.42
C SER A 265 12.03 7.41 11.20
N LEU A 266 13.16 7.13 11.85
CA LEU A 266 13.90 8.18 12.55
C LEU A 266 14.41 9.25 11.59
N LEU A 267 14.94 8.86 10.43
CA LEU A 267 15.38 9.79 9.39
C LEU A 267 14.20 10.60 8.80
N MET A 268 13.02 10.00 8.63
CA MET A 268 11.82 10.75 8.23
C MET A 268 11.44 11.80 9.28
N HIS A 269 11.49 11.44 10.55
CA HIS A 269 11.24 12.37 11.66
C HIS A 269 12.24 13.53 11.69
N GLU A 270 13.53 13.25 11.57
CA GLU A 270 14.59 14.26 11.53
C GLU A 270 14.44 15.18 10.32
N LEU A 271 14.16 14.61 9.14
CA LEU A 271 13.93 15.38 7.92
C LEU A 271 12.67 16.26 8.04
N ALA A 272 11.56 15.72 8.55
CA ALA A 272 10.34 16.47 8.78
C ALA A 272 10.56 17.61 9.78
N SER A 273 11.24 17.33 10.89
CA SER A 273 11.56 18.34 11.92
C SER A 273 12.43 19.48 11.38
N ALA A 274 13.39 19.18 10.50
CA ALA A 274 14.23 20.20 9.87
C ALA A 274 13.47 21.14 8.91
N HIS A 275 12.24 20.76 8.53
CA HIS A 275 11.35 21.52 7.66
C HIS A 275 10.07 22.01 8.37
N ASP A 276 10.03 21.97 9.70
CA ASP A 276 8.87 22.33 10.53
C ASP A 276 7.60 21.55 10.19
N ILE A 277 7.77 20.29 9.77
CA ILE A 277 6.68 19.36 9.41
C ILE A 277 6.40 18.44 10.59
N ALA A 278 5.14 18.36 11.01
CA ALA A 278 4.71 17.39 12.00
C ALA A 278 4.76 15.97 11.44
N TYR A 279 5.42 15.04 12.13
CA TYR A 279 5.56 13.65 11.70
C TYR A 279 4.86 12.69 12.67
N VAL A 280 3.90 11.94 12.17
CA VAL A 280 3.18 10.89 12.88
C VAL A 280 3.46 9.55 12.20
N HIS A 281 3.87 8.54 12.95
CA HIS A 281 4.10 7.19 12.44
C HIS A 281 3.20 6.18 13.14
N LEU A 282 2.50 5.35 12.36
CA LEU A 282 1.50 4.42 12.85
C LEU A 282 1.84 3.00 12.38
N ILE A 283 1.93 2.04 13.30
CA ILE A 283 1.96 0.62 12.93
C ILE A 283 0.55 0.20 12.53
N GLN A 284 0.37 -0.19 11.26
CA GLN A 284 -0.94 -0.60 10.75
C GLN A 284 -1.48 -1.86 11.47
N PRO A 285 -2.82 -1.99 11.63
CA PRO A 285 -3.41 -3.21 12.13
C PRO A 285 -3.25 -4.38 11.15
N ASN A 286 -3.24 -5.60 11.69
CA ASN A 286 -3.29 -6.80 10.88
C ASN A 286 -4.04 -7.91 11.61
N GLN A 287 -4.84 -8.71 10.89
CA GLN A 287 -5.69 -9.76 11.42
C GLN A 287 -4.93 -10.94 12.04
N TYR A 288 -3.67 -11.14 11.68
CA TYR A 288 -2.83 -12.22 12.22
C TYR A 288 -2.12 -11.82 13.53
N VAL A 289 -2.22 -10.56 13.96
CA VAL A 289 -1.71 -10.13 15.27
C VAL A 289 -2.65 -10.65 16.35
N ALA A 290 -2.09 -11.38 17.33
CA ALA A 290 -2.87 -11.95 18.41
C ALA A 290 -3.66 -10.88 19.20
N GLY A 291 -4.98 -11.05 19.31
CA GLY A 291 -5.86 -10.10 20.01
C GLY A 291 -6.17 -8.81 19.25
N SER A 292 -5.71 -8.65 18.00
CA SER A 292 -5.97 -7.46 17.17
C SER A 292 -7.47 -7.23 16.94
N LYS A 293 -8.22 -8.31 16.73
CA LYS A 293 -9.68 -8.29 16.54
C LYS A 293 -10.29 -9.65 16.81
N ARG A 294 -11.50 -9.67 17.36
CA ARG A 294 -12.33 -10.89 17.40
C ARG A 294 -13.09 -11.00 16.09
N LEU A 295 -12.61 -11.87 15.19
CA LEU A 295 -13.24 -12.10 13.89
C LEU A 295 -14.53 -12.94 14.04
N SER A 296 -15.60 -12.55 13.35
CA SER A 296 -16.78 -13.40 13.15
C SER A 296 -16.46 -14.59 12.23
N SER A 297 -17.32 -15.60 12.18
CA SER A 297 -17.13 -16.75 11.27
C SER A 297 -17.02 -16.34 9.81
N ASP A 298 -17.85 -15.37 9.40
CA ASP A 298 -17.88 -14.85 8.04
C ASP A 298 -16.60 -14.06 7.72
N GLU A 299 -16.15 -13.22 8.65
CA GLU A 299 -14.91 -12.46 8.50
C GLU A 299 -13.68 -13.37 8.50
N GLN A 300 -13.66 -14.44 9.31
CA GLN A 300 -12.58 -15.44 9.28
C GLN A 300 -12.41 -16.07 7.90
N SER A 301 -13.52 -16.37 7.21
CA SER A 301 -13.48 -16.96 5.87
C SER A 301 -12.88 -16.05 4.82
N ILE A 302 -12.90 -14.73 5.05
CA ILE A 302 -12.35 -13.69 4.15
C ILE A 302 -10.92 -13.32 4.56
N ALA A 303 -10.73 -13.10 5.86
CA ALA A 303 -9.52 -12.53 6.43
C ALA A 303 -8.41 -13.54 6.70
N LEU A 304 -8.75 -14.82 6.88
CA LEU A 304 -7.79 -15.88 7.19
C LEU A 304 -7.73 -16.86 6.02
N GLY A 305 -6.82 -16.65 5.10
CA GLY A 305 -6.58 -17.57 3.99
C GLY A 305 -6.01 -18.90 4.47
N LYS A 306 -6.52 -20.02 3.93
CA LYS A 306 -5.92 -21.32 4.19
C LYS A 306 -4.51 -21.35 3.61
N ASP A 307 -3.53 -21.78 4.41
CA ASP A 307 -2.11 -21.81 4.03
C ASP A 307 -1.58 -20.43 3.56
N ASN A 308 -2.04 -19.35 4.21
CA ASN A 308 -1.65 -18.00 3.86
C ASN A 308 -0.16 -17.76 4.19
N PRO A 309 0.67 -17.34 3.21
CA PRO A 309 2.10 -17.14 3.45
C PRO A 309 2.40 -15.92 4.35
N TYR A 310 1.44 -14.99 4.52
CA TYR A 310 1.62 -13.77 5.31
C TYR A 310 1.59 -14.01 6.82
N GLU A 311 0.72 -14.93 7.29
CA GLU A 311 0.50 -15.20 8.72
C GLU A 311 1.81 -15.38 9.49
N ARG A 312 2.68 -16.26 9.00
CA ARG A 312 3.97 -16.58 9.63
C ARG A 312 4.83 -15.34 9.87
N TRP A 313 4.91 -14.46 8.87
CA TRP A 313 5.76 -13.28 8.91
C TRP A 313 5.16 -12.18 9.78
N VAL A 314 3.85 -12.03 9.79
CA VAL A 314 3.14 -11.11 10.69
C VAL A 314 3.29 -11.56 12.14
N VAL A 315 3.01 -12.84 12.44
CA VAL A 315 3.10 -13.38 13.81
C VAL A 315 4.51 -13.21 14.39
N LYS A 316 5.57 -13.38 13.59
CA LYS A 316 6.96 -13.23 14.02
C LYS A 316 7.44 -11.78 13.99
N GLY A 317 7.07 -11.00 12.97
CA GLY A 317 7.62 -9.68 12.72
C GLY A 317 6.96 -8.57 13.54
N TYR A 318 5.64 -8.62 13.76
CA TYR A 318 4.95 -7.56 14.47
C TYR A 318 5.39 -7.36 15.93
N PRO A 319 5.71 -8.39 16.70
CA PRO A 319 6.30 -8.18 18.03
C PRO A 319 7.60 -7.35 17.98
N ILE A 320 8.45 -7.58 16.97
CA ILE A 320 9.72 -6.86 16.79
C ILE A 320 9.45 -5.42 16.33
N LEU A 321 8.50 -5.20 15.38
CA LEU A 321 8.06 -3.86 14.96
C LEU A 321 7.54 -3.03 16.15
N ARG A 322 6.68 -3.62 16.97
CA ARG A 322 6.11 -2.93 18.15
C ARG A 322 7.19 -2.53 19.15
N GLU A 323 8.20 -3.38 19.35
CA GLU A 323 9.34 -3.04 20.20
C GLU A 323 10.17 -1.91 19.60
N ALA A 324 10.45 -1.94 18.29
CA ALA A 324 11.12 -0.87 17.57
C ALA A 324 10.30 0.44 17.61
N GLY A 325 8.96 0.36 17.50
CA GLY A 325 8.08 1.51 17.69
C GLY A 325 8.20 2.18 19.06
N ARG A 326 8.31 1.38 20.14
CA ARG A 326 8.59 1.93 21.48
C ARG A 326 9.95 2.63 21.56
N ARG A 327 10.98 2.10 20.89
CA ARG A 327 12.29 2.77 20.81
C ARG A 327 12.22 4.09 20.02
N LEU A 328 11.44 4.12 18.92
CA LEU A 328 11.19 5.36 18.16
C LEU A 328 10.49 6.40 19.02
N ALA A 329 9.44 6.01 19.75
CA ALA A 329 8.76 6.91 20.69
C ALA A 329 9.71 7.49 21.75
N SER A 330 10.63 6.66 22.29
CA SER A 330 11.65 7.14 23.24
C SER A 330 12.67 8.12 22.65
N LYS A 331 12.76 8.18 21.31
CA LYS A 331 13.61 9.10 20.54
C LYS A 331 12.84 10.36 20.06
N GLY A 332 11.60 10.53 20.48
CA GLY A 332 10.79 11.71 20.16
C GLY A 332 9.88 11.56 18.92
N VAL A 333 9.88 10.41 18.24
CA VAL A 333 8.94 10.17 17.15
C VAL A 333 7.54 10.02 17.74
N LEU A 334 6.55 10.74 17.20
CA LEU A 334 5.14 10.50 17.53
C LEU A 334 4.71 9.19 16.90
N MET A 335 4.89 8.12 17.67
CA MET A 335 4.69 6.74 17.24
C MET A 335 3.50 6.12 17.94
N GLU A 336 2.56 5.56 17.16
CA GLU A 336 1.37 4.88 17.71
C GLU A 336 1.20 3.47 17.14
N ASP A 337 0.78 2.57 18.03
CA ASP A 337 0.55 1.16 17.72
C ASP A 337 -0.93 0.90 17.48
N PHE A 338 -1.35 0.83 16.20
CA PHE A 338 -2.73 0.55 15.83
C PHE A 338 -3.05 -0.94 15.68
N THR A 339 -2.15 -1.83 16.08
CA THR A 339 -2.36 -3.28 15.95
C THR A 339 -3.63 -3.77 16.64
N HIS A 340 -4.11 -3.07 17.69
CA HIS A 340 -5.32 -3.42 18.45
C HIS A 340 -6.47 -2.40 18.28
N VAL A 341 -6.41 -1.52 17.27
CA VAL A 341 -7.45 -0.51 17.04
C VAL A 341 -8.85 -1.12 16.83
N PHE A 342 -8.91 -2.36 16.34
CA PHE A 342 -10.16 -3.09 16.10
C PHE A 342 -10.51 -4.11 17.19
N ALA A 343 -9.79 -4.15 18.31
CA ALA A 343 -9.99 -5.19 19.34
C ALA A 343 -11.43 -5.29 19.88
N ASN A 344 -12.13 -4.16 19.98
CA ASN A 344 -13.51 -4.05 20.44
C ASN A 344 -14.55 -3.89 19.32
N VAL A 345 -14.14 -4.04 18.05
CA VAL A 345 -15.03 -3.91 16.89
C VAL A 345 -15.62 -5.27 16.55
N THR A 346 -16.96 -5.35 16.53
CA THR A 346 -17.71 -6.59 16.25
C THR A 346 -18.07 -6.75 14.78
N GLU A 347 -18.19 -5.63 14.05
CA GLU A 347 -18.52 -5.58 12.62
C GLU A 347 -17.35 -6.09 11.79
N THR A 348 -17.64 -6.62 10.61
CA THR A 348 -16.61 -7.02 9.63
C THR A 348 -15.79 -5.80 9.18
N VAL A 349 -14.48 -5.91 9.33
CA VAL A 349 -13.51 -4.89 8.97
C VAL A 349 -12.60 -5.35 7.84
N TYR A 350 -12.02 -6.56 7.95
CA TYR A 350 -11.09 -7.08 6.95
C TYR A 350 -11.82 -7.56 5.69
N LYS A 351 -11.26 -7.27 4.52
CA LYS A 351 -11.84 -7.62 3.22
C LYS A 351 -10.99 -8.59 2.39
N ASP A 352 -9.82 -8.94 2.87
CA ASP A 352 -8.93 -9.93 2.27
C ASP A 352 -8.03 -10.60 3.32
N ASP A 353 -7.28 -11.59 2.86
CA ASP A 353 -6.37 -12.38 3.68
C ASP A 353 -4.95 -11.77 3.79
N CYS A 354 -4.76 -10.53 3.34
CA CYS A 354 -3.50 -9.78 3.43
C CYS A 354 -3.52 -8.84 4.66
N CYS A 355 -4.15 -7.69 4.51
CA CYS A 355 -4.11 -6.62 5.49
C CYS A 355 -5.17 -5.53 5.26
N HIS A 356 -5.94 -5.58 4.17
CA HIS A 356 -6.81 -4.48 3.78
C HIS A 356 -8.14 -4.52 4.49
N ILE A 357 -8.66 -3.31 4.73
CA ILE A 357 -9.91 -3.08 5.46
C ILE A 357 -10.96 -2.43 4.57
N ASN A 358 -12.22 -2.56 4.94
CA ASN A 358 -13.34 -1.94 4.25
C ASN A 358 -13.50 -0.46 4.64
N GLN A 359 -14.51 0.22 4.05
CA GLN A 359 -14.81 1.62 4.33
C GLN A 359 -15.04 1.90 5.82
N PHE A 360 -15.74 0.99 6.52
CA PHE A 360 -16.03 1.14 7.94
C PHE A 360 -14.74 1.11 8.78
N GLY A 361 -13.83 0.17 8.48
CA GLY A 361 -12.51 0.10 9.10
C GLY A 361 -11.68 1.36 8.82
N ASN A 362 -11.68 1.85 7.58
CA ASN A 362 -10.97 3.07 7.23
C ASN A 362 -11.51 4.31 7.96
N ASN A 363 -12.80 4.37 8.22
CA ASN A 363 -13.40 5.45 9.03
C ASN A 363 -12.92 5.39 10.49
N ILE A 364 -12.78 4.20 11.07
CA ILE A 364 -12.22 4.02 12.42
C ILE A 364 -10.77 4.49 12.46
N ILE A 365 -9.96 4.10 11.46
CA ILE A 365 -8.56 4.56 11.36
C ILE A 365 -8.52 6.09 11.25
N GLY A 366 -9.36 6.71 10.41
CA GLY A 366 -9.42 8.17 10.27
C GLY A 366 -9.72 8.88 11.59
N ALA A 367 -10.67 8.38 12.37
CA ALA A 367 -10.99 8.90 13.68
C ALA A 367 -9.84 8.69 14.69
N ALA A 368 -9.18 7.53 14.66
CA ALA A 368 -8.05 7.24 15.53
C ALA A 368 -6.84 8.15 15.21
N VAL A 369 -6.53 8.36 13.92
CA VAL A 369 -5.46 9.28 13.48
C VAL A 369 -5.76 10.72 13.93
N ALA A 370 -6.98 11.20 13.74
CA ALA A 370 -7.38 12.54 14.19
C ALA A 370 -7.19 12.71 15.71
N LYS A 371 -7.53 11.68 16.49
CA LYS A 371 -7.33 11.66 17.94
C LYS A 371 -5.85 11.72 18.33
N VAL A 372 -4.98 10.98 17.65
CA VAL A 372 -3.52 11.01 17.89
C VAL A 372 -2.99 12.42 17.63
N ILE A 373 -3.35 13.02 16.51
CA ILE A 373 -2.96 14.38 16.15
C ILE A 373 -3.45 15.38 17.23
N GLN A 374 -4.70 15.27 17.65
CA GLN A 374 -5.27 16.13 18.69
C GLN A 374 -4.50 16.05 20.02
N GLN A 375 -4.18 14.85 20.46
CA GLN A 375 -3.46 14.62 21.71
C GLN A 375 -2.04 15.18 21.68
N SER A 376 -1.36 15.05 20.55
CA SER A 376 0.00 15.55 20.37
C SER A 376 0.08 17.07 20.35
N ILE A 377 -0.91 17.74 19.80
CA ILE A 377 -0.99 19.22 19.79
C ILE A 377 -1.16 19.77 21.22
N THR A 378 -1.94 19.07 22.06
CA THR A 378 -2.15 19.50 23.47
C THR A 378 -0.94 19.21 24.37
N SER A 379 0.01 18.39 23.95
CA SER A 379 1.18 17.93 24.73
C SER A 379 2.49 18.67 24.44
N GLU A 380 2.48 19.88 23.88
CA GLU A 380 3.67 20.68 23.48
C GLU A 380 4.57 20.03 22.41
N ALA A 381 4.30 18.80 21.96
CA ALA A 381 5.03 18.16 20.87
C ALA A 381 4.88 18.91 19.52
N PHE A 382 3.90 19.80 19.42
CA PHE A 382 3.61 20.69 18.29
C PHE A 382 3.77 22.19 18.63
N ALA A 383 4.46 22.53 19.71
CA ALA A 383 4.66 23.94 20.13
C ALA A 383 5.49 24.78 19.13
N VAL A 384 5.80 24.25 17.96
CA VAL A 384 6.56 24.95 16.90
C VAL A 384 5.64 25.64 15.89
N TYR A 385 4.32 25.53 16.02
CA TYR A 385 3.40 26.29 15.16
C TYR A 385 2.97 27.58 15.85
N PRO A 386 3.48 28.76 15.41
CA PRO A 386 3.00 30.05 15.87
C PRO A 386 1.58 30.35 15.40
#